data_4dd0f2546b3a8c8a54fa5667106a310c
#
_entry.id   4dd0f2546b3a8c8a54fa5667106a310c
#
_cell.length_a   1.000
_cell.length_b   1.000
_cell.length_c   1.000
_cell.angle_alpha   90.00
_cell.angle_beta   90.00
_cell.angle_gamma   90.00
#
_symmetry.space_group_name_H-M   'P 1'
#
loop_
_entity.id
_entity.type
_entity.pdbx_description
1 polymer ?
#
loop_
_entity_poly.entity_id
_entity_poly.type
_entity_poly.pdbx_seq_one_letter_code
_entity_poly.pdbx_strand_id
1 'polypeptide(L)'
;MATTYLSPKQLKDFAQRVDEVAKKFPGEVVRIRHSFSHDWDGDPAIYFRILLTDNARRNFRLSELTERIGNTLVKDLAIYEQYSEYIPYFSYRTTREQDELKDPEWE
;
A
#
# COMPACT_ATOMS: atom_id res chain seq x y z
N MET A 1 -9.05 -26.02 -0.17
CA MET A 1 -9.10 -24.61 0.09
C MET A 1 -9.34 -23.85 -1.21
N ALA A 2 -10.33 -23.02 -1.22
CA ALA A 2 -10.61 -22.25 -2.41
C ALA A 2 -9.57 -21.15 -2.59
N THR A 3 -8.99 -21.10 -3.76
CA THR A 3 -8.17 -19.96 -4.13
C THR A 3 -9.10 -18.84 -4.54
N THR A 4 -9.01 -17.70 -3.87
CA THR A 4 -9.85 -16.56 -4.22
C THR A 4 -9.24 -15.87 -5.42
N TYR A 5 -9.94 -15.92 -6.53
CA TYR A 5 -9.55 -15.18 -7.72
C TYR A 5 -10.28 -13.86 -7.74
N LEU A 6 -9.52 -12.79 -7.86
CA LEU A 6 -10.09 -11.49 -8.12
C LEU A 6 -10.28 -11.34 -9.62
N SER A 7 -11.47 -10.89 -10.03
CA SER A 7 -11.73 -10.62 -11.43
C SER A 7 -10.90 -9.41 -11.91
N PRO A 8 -10.68 -9.27 -13.23
CA PRO A 8 -10.02 -8.09 -13.76
C PRO A 8 -10.69 -6.78 -13.32
N LYS A 9 -12.02 -6.79 -13.21
CA LYS A 9 -12.77 -5.63 -12.74
C LYS A 9 -12.46 -5.31 -11.28
N GLN A 10 -12.42 -6.34 -10.42
CA GLN A 10 -12.10 -6.16 -9.01
C GLN A 10 -10.67 -5.63 -8.83
N LEU A 11 -9.73 -6.14 -9.60
CA LEU A 11 -8.34 -5.67 -9.57
C LEU A 11 -8.23 -4.21 -10.00
N LYS A 12 -8.98 -3.84 -11.03
CA LYS A 12 -9.00 -2.46 -11.52
C LYS A 12 -9.62 -1.51 -10.49
N ASP A 13 -10.75 -1.90 -9.91
CA ASP A 13 -11.41 -1.10 -8.88
C ASP A 13 -10.51 -0.94 -7.66
N PHE A 14 -9.82 -2.00 -7.26
CA PHE A 14 -8.88 -1.96 -6.15
C PHE A 14 -7.74 -0.98 -6.43
N ALA A 15 -7.13 -1.07 -7.60
CA ALA A 15 -6.06 -0.18 -8.01
C ALA A 15 -6.50 1.30 -7.99
N GLN A 16 -7.70 1.56 -8.46
CA GLN A 16 -8.25 2.91 -8.47
C GLN A 16 -8.44 3.44 -7.04
N ARG A 17 -8.93 2.62 -6.14
CA ARG A 17 -9.11 3.02 -4.74
C ARG A 17 -7.78 3.24 -4.03
N VAL A 18 -6.76 2.46 -4.36
CA VAL A 18 -5.40 2.68 -3.84
C VAL A 18 -4.90 4.05 -4.26
N ASP A 19 -5.07 4.41 -5.53
CA ASP A 19 -4.68 5.73 -6.03
C ASP A 19 -5.45 6.85 -5.34
N GLU A 20 -6.71 6.64 -5.05
CA GLU A 20 -7.52 7.62 -4.32
C GLU A 20 -7.01 7.83 -2.89
N VAL A 21 -6.57 6.76 -2.23
CA VAL A 21 -5.96 6.89 -0.90
C VAL A 21 -4.68 7.72 -0.98
N ALA A 22 -3.84 7.47 -1.98
CA ALA A 22 -2.63 8.27 -2.17
C ALA A 22 -2.93 9.76 -2.28
N LYS A 23 -4.01 10.12 -2.94
CA LYS A 23 -4.44 11.51 -3.12
C LYS A 23 -4.92 12.17 -1.83
N LYS A 24 -5.23 11.41 -0.80
CA LYS A 24 -5.64 11.95 0.50
C LYS A 24 -4.46 12.48 1.32
N PHE A 25 -3.25 12.22 0.87
CA PHE A 25 -2.02 12.63 1.56
C PHE A 25 -1.15 13.49 0.63
N PRO A 26 -1.68 14.63 0.16
CA PRO A 26 -0.92 15.49 -0.75
C PRO A 26 0.32 16.07 -0.06
N GLY A 27 1.43 16.10 -0.78
CA GLY A 27 2.71 16.56 -0.23
C GLY A 27 3.43 15.54 0.64
N GLU A 28 2.80 14.42 0.94
CA GLU A 28 3.35 13.37 1.80
C GLU A 28 3.56 12.06 1.06
N VAL A 29 2.55 11.64 0.29
CA VAL A 29 2.60 10.40 -0.50
C VAL A 29 2.78 10.73 -1.97
N VAL A 30 3.82 10.14 -2.58
CA VAL A 30 4.05 10.26 -4.02
C VAL A 30 3.15 9.28 -4.76
N ARG A 31 3.19 8.02 -4.36
CA ARG A 31 2.34 6.98 -4.95
C ARG A 31 2.32 5.77 -4.04
N ILE A 32 1.34 4.90 -4.27
CA ILE A 32 1.22 3.62 -3.58
C ILE A 32 1.14 2.54 -4.63
N ARG A 33 2.03 1.56 -4.54
CA ARG A 33 1.98 0.34 -5.34
C ARG A 33 1.47 -0.80 -4.48
N HIS A 34 0.83 -1.77 -5.10
CA HIS A 34 0.35 -2.94 -4.38
C HIS A 34 0.54 -4.20 -5.21
N SER A 35 0.60 -5.33 -4.53
CA SER A 35 0.59 -6.62 -5.19
C SER A 35 -0.12 -7.65 -4.33
N PHE A 36 -0.89 -8.52 -4.97
CA PHE A 36 -1.48 -9.69 -4.33
C PHE A 36 -0.51 -10.84 -4.48
N SER A 37 -0.15 -11.44 -3.37
CA SER A 37 0.86 -12.50 -3.35
C SER A 37 0.64 -13.42 -2.16
N HIS A 38 1.67 -14.11 -1.75
CA HIS A 38 1.68 -14.93 -0.56
C HIS A 38 2.85 -14.48 0.33
N ASP A 39 2.67 -14.57 1.63
CA ASP A 39 3.74 -14.26 2.55
C ASP A 39 4.68 -15.47 2.71
N TRP A 40 5.69 -15.33 3.57
CA TRP A 40 6.69 -16.38 3.79
C TRP A 40 6.10 -17.65 4.43
N ASP A 41 4.93 -17.55 5.06
CA ASP A 41 4.19 -18.71 5.59
C ASP A 41 3.29 -19.35 4.54
N GLY A 42 3.19 -18.76 3.35
CA GLY A 42 2.30 -19.23 2.30
C GLY A 42 0.87 -18.70 2.38
N ASP A 43 0.58 -17.79 3.32
CA ASP A 43 -0.74 -17.20 3.44
C ASP A 43 -0.95 -16.10 2.38
N PRO A 44 -2.17 -15.95 1.85
CA PRO A 44 -2.45 -14.87 0.92
C PRO A 44 -2.17 -13.50 1.55
N ALA A 45 -1.54 -12.63 0.80
CA ALA A 45 -1.11 -11.33 1.29
C ALA A 45 -1.31 -10.24 0.26
N ILE A 46 -1.53 -9.01 0.75
CA ILE A 46 -1.51 -7.81 -0.07
C ILE A 46 -0.33 -6.97 0.42
N TYR A 47 0.63 -6.75 -0.47
CA TYR A 47 1.78 -5.91 -0.15
C TYR A 47 1.53 -4.51 -0.67
N PHE A 48 1.59 -3.53 0.23
CA PHE A 48 1.50 -2.12 -0.13
C PHE A 48 2.88 -1.50 -0.01
N ARG A 49 3.30 -0.81 -1.06
CA ARG A 49 4.56 -0.08 -1.11
C ARG A 49 4.24 1.40 -1.24
N ILE A 50 4.47 2.11 -0.16
CA ILE A 50 4.10 3.53 -0.05
C ILE A 50 5.36 4.37 -0.21
N LEU A 51 5.41 5.15 -1.28
CA LEU A 51 6.51 6.06 -1.56
C LEU A 51 6.18 7.44 -1.01
N LEU A 52 6.98 7.90 -0.07
CA LEU A 52 6.79 9.17 0.62
C LEU A 52 7.73 10.22 0.05
N THR A 53 7.30 11.48 0.13
CA THR A 53 8.19 12.59 -0.15
C THR A 53 9.24 12.71 0.96
N ASP A 54 10.38 13.30 0.66
CA ASP A 54 11.40 13.53 1.67
C ASP A 54 10.90 14.50 2.75
N ASN A 55 10.03 15.44 2.37
CA ASN A 55 9.45 16.40 3.30
C ASN A 55 8.51 15.74 4.33
N ALA A 56 7.84 14.67 3.96
CA ALA A 56 6.97 13.94 4.87
C ALA A 56 7.73 13.46 6.10
N ARG A 57 8.96 13.03 5.91
CA ARG A 57 9.82 12.56 7.00
C ARG A 57 10.26 13.69 7.93
N ARG A 58 10.36 14.92 7.42
CA ARG A 58 10.81 16.09 8.19
C ARG A 58 9.68 16.74 8.99
N ASN A 59 8.50 16.80 8.41
CA ASN A 59 7.39 17.61 8.93
C ASN A 59 6.45 16.86 9.85
N PHE A 60 6.53 15.54 9.88
CA PHE A 60 5.64 14.71 10.66
C PHE A 60 6.42 13.70 11.48
N ARG A 61 5.81 13.28 12.57
CA ARG A 61 6.26 12.08 13.22
C ARG A 61 5.97 10.92 12.27
N LEU A 62 7.01 10.33 11.74
CA LEU A 62 6.90 9.31 10.71
C LEU A 62 5.97 8.17 11.13
N SER A 63 6.02 7.77 12.39
CA SER A 63 5.15 6.72 12.93
C SER A 63 3.67 7.08 12.85
N GLU A 64 3.32 8.34 13.14
CA GLU A 64 1.94 8.81 13.04
C GLU A 64 1.45 8.83 11.59
N LEU A 65 2.30 9.31 10.69
CA LEU A 65 1.95 9.37 9.27
C LEU A 65 1.74 7.97 8.68
N THR A 66 2.67 7.06 8.94
CA THR A 66 2.57 5.69 8.42
C THR A 66 1.37 4.96 8.99
N GLU A 67 1.06 5.18 10.27
CA GLU A 67 -0.13 4.61 10.88
C GLU A 67 -1.42 5.15 10.22
N ARG A 68 -1.48 6.45 9.97
CA ARG A 68 -2.63 7.06 9.29
C ARG A 68 -2.82 6.52 7.89
N ILE A 69 -1.74 6.39 7.13
CA ILE A 69 -1.79 5.84 5.77
C ILE A 69 -2.28 4.39 5.80
N GLY A 70 -1.69 3.57 6.66
CA GLY A 70 -2.07 2.17 6.79
C GLY A 70 -3.54 2.01 7.19
N ASN A 71 -3.99 2.77 8.18
CA ASN A 71 -5.39 2.74 8.63
C ASN A 71 -6.35 3.19 7.54
N THR A 72 -5.97 4.21 6.76
CA THR A 72 -6.79 4.69 5.65
C THR A 72 -6.89 3.63 4.56
N LEU A 73 -5.80 2.95 4.23
CA LEU A 73 -5.82 1.85 3.27
C LEU A 73 -6.75 0.73 3.72
N VAL A 74 -6.60 0.29 4.97
CA VAL A 74 -7.44 -0.79 5.50
C VAL A 74 -8.91 -0.41 5.47
N LYS A 75 -9.24 0.80 5.86
CA LYS A 75 -10.62 1.27 5.93
C LYS A 75 -11.21 1.51 4.55
N ASP A 76 -10.55 2.29 3.72
CA ASP A 76 -11.10 2.71 2.43
C ASP A 76 -11.20 1.56 1.44
N LEU A 77 -10.28 0.61 1.53
CA LEU A 77 -10.31 -0.59 0.69
C LEU A 77 -11.17 -1.70 1.29
N ALA A 78 -11.68 -1.51 2.50
CA ALA A 78 -12.46 -2.51 3.23
C ALA A 78 -11.74 -3.87 3.28
N ILE A 79 -10.46 -3.83 3.67
CA ILE A 79 -9.60 -5.03 3.63
C ILE A 79 -10.18 -6.16 4.46
N TYR A 80 -10.58 -5.88 5.71
CA TYR A 80 -11.08 -6.92 6.60
C TYR A 80 -12.48 -7.40 6.24
N GLU A 81 -13.26 -6.58 5.55
CA GLU A 81 -14.62 -6.92 5.16
C GLU A 81 -14.68 -7.66 3.82
N GLN A 82 -13.89 -7.22 2.84
CA GLN A 82 -13.97 -7.74 1.47
C GLN A 82 -12.77 -8.58 1.06
N TYR A 83 -11.64 -8.46 1.76
CA TYR A 83 -10.41 -9.17 1.45
C TYR A 83 -9.87 -9.88 2.68
N SER A 84 -10.80 -10.43 3.50
CA SER A 84 -10.46 -11.02 4.80
C SER A 84 -9.48 -12.19 4.74
N GLU A 85 -9.32 -12.81 3.57
CA GLU A 85 -8.38 -13.90 3.37
C GLU A 85 -6.94 -13.41 3.25
N TYR A 86 -6.77 -12.13 2.97
CA TYR A 86 -5.45 -11.53 2.71
C TYR A 86 -4.95 -10.81 3.95
N ILE A 87 -3.65 -10.97 4.20
CA ILE A 87 -2.98 -10.23 5.26
C ILE A 87 -2.32 -9.01 4.63
N PRO A 88 -2.65 -7.79 5.06
CA PRO A 88 -2.03 -6.59 4.51
C PRO A 88 -0.66 -6.34 5.16
N TYR A 89 0.32 -6.06 4.32
CA TYR A 89 1.66 -5.66 4.74
C TYR A 89 1.98 -4.29 4.15
N PHE A 90 2.59 -3.43 4.95
CA PHE A 90 2.88 -2.06 4.56
C PHE A 90 4.38 -1.81 4.62
N SER A 91 4.93 -1.32 3.52
CA SER A 91 6.33 -0.90 3.45
C SER A 91 6.39 0.56 3.02
N TYR A 92 7.29 1.30 3.61
CA TYR A 92 7.41 2.73 3.39
C TYR A 92 8.84 3.07 3.00
N ARG A 93 8.97 3.98 2.02
CA ARG A 93 10.26 4.40 1.51
C ARG A 93 10.14 5.84 1.06
N THR A 94 11.18 6.65 1.27
CA THR A 94 11.22 8.00 0.72
C THR A 94 11.70 7.97 -0.73
N THR A 95 11.44 9.06 -1.46
CA THR A 95 11.95 9.18 -2.83
C THR A 95 13.47 9.09 -2.87
N ARG A 96 14.14 9.65 -1.89
CA ARG A 96 15.59 9.57 -1.79
C ARG A 96 16.09 8.14 -1.62
N GLU A 97 15.44 7.39 -0.73
CA GLU A 97 15.78 5.98 -0.53
C GLU A 97 15.56 5.17 -1.80
N GLN A 98 14.46 5.44 -2.52
CA GLN A 98 14.18 4.74 -3.76
C GLN A 98 15.19 5.09 -4.85
N ASP A 99 15.62 6.35 -4.93
CA ASP A 99 16.64 6.77 -5.88
C ASP A 99 17.96 6.04 -5.65
N GLU A 100 18.29 5.75 -4.40
CA GLU A 100 19.48 5.00 -4.05
C GLU A 100 19.36 3.51 -4.33
N LEU A 101 18.19 2.93 -4.02
CA LEU A 101 17.95 1.49 -4.13
C LEU A 101 17.52 1.05 -5.52
N LYS A 102 16.81 1.91 -6.24
CA LYS A 102 16.31 1.66 -7.60
C LYS A 102 15.55 0.35 -7.76
N ASP A 103 14.72 0.04 -6.78
CA ASP A 103 13.94 -1.18 -6.78
C ASP A 103 12.76 -1.04 -7.75
N PRO A 104 12.67 -1.88 -8.81
CA PRO A 104 11.60 -1.77 -9.80
C PRO A 104 10.19 -1.94 -9.23
N GLU A 105 10.04 -2.68 -8.15
CA GLU A 105 8.73 -2.91 -7.54
C GLU A 105 8.11 -1.64 -6.94
N TRP A 106 8.93 -0.62 -6.73
CA TRP A 106 8.50 0.66 -6.17
C TRP A 106 8.23 1.72 -7.24
N GLU A 107 8.56 1.42 -8.49
CA GLU A 107 8.32 2.34 -9.60
C GLU A 107 6.86 2.20 -10.11
#